data_dfe9d5d533ef99c5081180dd869fe803
#
_entry.id   dfe9d5d533ef99c5081180dd869fe803
#
_cell.length_a   1.000
_cell.length_b   1.000
_cell.length_c   1.000
_cell.angle_alpha   90.00
_cell.angle_beta   90.00
_cell.angle_gamma   90.00
#
_symmetry.space_group_name_H-M   'P 1'
#
loop_
_entity.id
_entity.type
_entity.pdbx_description
1 polymer ?
#
loop_
_entity_poly.entity_id
_entity_poly.type
_entity_poly.pdbx_seq_one_letter_code
_entity_poly.pdbx_strand_id
1 'polypeptide(L)'
;MALARVVTFEGVSKDRMDEMDRELKDGQPPEGFPGTEIVVLHDAEAEKSLVMVFFETEDDYKRGDEMLSAMPAGDTPGRRTSVTKYDVATRMTA
;
A
#
# COMPACT_ATOMS: atom_id res chain seq x y z
N MET A 1 17.86 3.13 -7.41
CA MET A 1 16.69 3.97 -7.69
C MET A 1 15.49 3.41 -6.93
N ALA A 2 14.76 4.25 -6.23
CA ALA A 2 13.61 3.81 -5.46
C ALA A 2 12.44 3.42 -6.38
N LEU A 3 11.63 2.49 -5.90
CA LEU A 3 10.47 1.97 -6.60
C LEU A 3 9.23 2.11 -5.75
N ALA A 4 8.07 2.26 -6.38
CA ALA A 4 6.78 2.32 -5.70
C ALA A 4 5.83 1.25 -6.25
N ARG A 5 5.18 0.54 -5.35
CA ARG A 5 4.07 -0.36 -5.67
C ARG A 5 2.78 0.39 -5.37
N VAL A 6 2.03 0.70 -6.40
CA VAL A 6 0.81 1.49 -6.28
C VAL A 6 -0.39 0.58 -6.52
N VAL A 7 -1.25 0.47 -5.53
CA VAL A 7 -2.43 -0.39 -5.59
C VAL A 7 -3.68 0.46 -5.42
N THR A 8 -4.64 0.26 -6.30
CA THR A 8 -5.93 0.94 -6.19
C THR A 8 -7.00 -0.03 -5.70
N PHE A 9 -7.87 0.47 -4.82
CA PHE A 9 -8.99 -0.29 -4.26
C PHE A 9 -10.29 0.49 -4.46
N GLU A 10 -11.39 -0.24 -4.64
CA GLU A 10 -12.74 0.31 -4.69
C GLU A 10 -13.59 -0.30 -3.59
N GLY A 11 -14.69 0.37 -3.23
CA GLY A 11 -15.57 -0.08 -2.18
C GLY A 11 -14.97 0.09 -0.77
N VAL A 12 -14.12 1.11 -0.59
CA VAL A 12 -13.47 1.40 0.68
C VAL A 12 -14.27 2.46 1.43
N SER A 13 -15.09 2.04 2.40
CA SER A 13 -15.86 2.96 3.23
C SER A 13 -14.96 3.73 4.19
N LYS A 14 -15.46 4.84 4.71
CA LYS A 14 -14.76 5.61 5.73
C LYS A 14 -14.47 4.76 6.97
N ASP A 15 -15.43 3.96 7.41
CA ASP A 15 -15.28 3.11 8.59
C ASP A 15 -14.18 2.06 8.38
N ARG A 16 -14.14 1.45 7.20
CA ARG A 16 -13.10 0.48 6.88
C ARG A 16 -11.72 1.14 6.81
N MET A 17 -11.64 2.35 6.28
CA MET A 17 -10.39 3.10 6.23
C MET A 17 -9.91 3.48 7.63
N ASP A 18 -10.81 3.90 8.51
CA ASP A 18 -10.47 4.23 9.90
C ASP A 18 -9.93 3.00 10.64
N GLU A 19 -10.55 1.84 10.41
CA GLU A 19 -10.10 0.56 10.95
C GLU A 19 -8.71 0.18 10.46
N MET A 20 -8.46 0.31 9.16
CA MET A 20 -7.17 0.05 8.54
C MET A 20 -6.09 1.00 9.08
N ASP A 21 -6.43 2.28 9.24
CA ASP A 21 -5.51 3.28 9.79
C ASP A 21 -5.07 2.91 11.21
N ARG A 22 -6.00 2.46 12.04
CA ARG A 22 -5.67 1.97 13.39
C ARG A 22 -4.77 0.74 13.36
N GLU A 23 -5.08 -0.20 12.48
CA GLU A 23 -4.25 -1.41 12.33
C GLU A 23 -2.83 -1.08 11.90
N LEU A 24 -2.66 -0.14 10.98
CA LEU A 24 -1.34 0.28 10.50
C LEU A 24 -0.55 1.05 11.57
N LYS A 25 -1.22 1.86 12.39
CA LYS A 25 -0.55 2.63 13.45
C LYS A 25 -0.16 1.77 14.64
N ASP A 26 -1.02 0.82 15.01
CA ASP A 26 -0.81 -0.02 16.18
C ASP A 26 -0.04 -1.30 15.86
N GLY A 27 -0.08 -1.73 14.60
CA GLY A 27 0.60 -2.92 14.15
C GLY A 27 2.04 -2.66 13.73
N GLN A 28 2.78 -3.75 13.59
CA GLN A 28 4.12 -3.72 13.02
C GLN A 28 4.09 -4.37 11.64
N PRO A 29 4.95 -3.91 10.71
CA PRO A 29 5.07 -4.60 9.43
C PRO A 29 5.50 -6.05 9.65
N PRO A 30 5.15 -6.97 8.73
CA PRO A 30 5.61 -8.35 8.80
C PRO A 30 7.13 -8.41 8.92
N GLU A 31 7.62 -9.37 9.68
CA GLU A 31 9.07 -9.57 9.83
C GLU A 31 9.70 -9.80 8.46
N GLY A 32 10.80 -9.10 8.20
CA GLY A 32 11.49 -9.18 6.92
C GLY A 32 10.83 -8.42 5.79
N PHE A 33 9.79 -7.64 6.04
CA PHE A 33 9.15 -6.82 5.01
C PHE A 33 10.12 -5.73 4.54
N PRO A 34 10.44 -5.68 3.22
CA PRO A 34 11.49 -4.80 2.71
C PRO A 34 11.03 -3.37 2.40
N GLY A 35 9.76 -3.05 2.59
CA GLY A 35 9.23 -1.71 2.32
C GLY A 35 9.80 -0.65 3.26
N THR A 36 10.10 0.54 2.73
CA THR A 36 10.69 1.65 3.49
C THR A 36 9.64 2.64 3.99
N GLU A 37 8.50 2.72 3.29
CA GLU A 37 7.42 3.66 3.63
C GLU A 37 6.12 3.17 3.04
N ILE A 38 5.02 3.42 3.73
CA ILE A 38 3.67 3.13 3.24
C ILE A 38 2.86 4.42 3.33
N VAL A 39 2.22 4.79 2.22
CA VAL A 39 1.31 5.94 2.17
C VAL A 39 -0.05 5.46 1.69
N VAL A 40 -1.09 5.80 2.44
CA VAL A 40 -2.47 5.44 2.10
C VAL A 40 -3.25 6.72 1.85
N LEU A 41 -3.85 6.81 0.68
CA LEU A 41 -4.73 7.91 0.30
C LEU A 41 -6.16 7.38 0.22
N HIS A 42 -7.12 8.20 0.65
CA HIS A 42 -8.53 7.80 0.65
C HIS A 42 -9.42 8.91 0.11
N ASP A 43 -10.31 8.56 -0.81
CA ASP A 43 -11.40 9.41 -1.27
C ASP A 43 -12.70 8.84 -0.70
N ALA A 44 -13.19 9.47 0.38
CA ALA A 44 -14.35 8.98 1.10
C ALA A 44 -15.64 9.08 0.27
N GLU A 45 -15.77 10.09 -0.59
CA GLU A 45 -16.95 10.26 -1.43
C GLU A 45 -17.06 9.17 -2.49
N ALA A 46 -15.94 8.87 -3.14
CA ALA A 46 -15.90 7.83 -4.17
C ALA A 46 -15.70 6.43 -3.60
N GLU A 47 -15.44 6.32 -2.30
CA GLU A 47 -15.09 5.07 -1.61
C GLU A 47 -13.92 4.34 -2.27
N LYS A 48 -12.91 5.11 -2.67
CA LYS A 48 -11.69 4.61 -3.31
C LYS A 48 -10.48 4.87 -2.45
N SER A 49 -9.51 3.96 -2.54
CA SER A 49 -8.24 4.11 -1.85
C SER A 49 -7.08 3.80 -2.78
N LEU A 50 -5.95 4.44 -2.48
CA LEU A 50 -4.70 4.22 -3.18
C LEU A 50 -3.63 3.95 -2.13
N VAL A 51 -2.96 2.80 -2.24
CA VAL A 51 -1.91 2.41 -1.29
C VAL A 51 -0.58 2.38 -2.04
N MET A 52 0.38 3.16 -1.57
CA MET A 52 1.72 3.21 -2.13
C MET A 52 2.71 2.64 -1.12
N VAL A 53 3.50 1.68 -1.56
CA VAL A 53 4.59 1.11 -0.76
C VAL A 53 5.89 1.36 -1.49
N PHE A 54 6.88 1.92 -0.80
CA PHE A 54 8.16 2.29 -1.39
C PHE A 54 9.23 1.26 -1.05
N PHE A 55 10.11 1.00 -2.03
CA PHE A 55 11.23 0.06 -1.91
C PHE A 55 12.50 0.71 -2.46
N GLU A 56 13.65 0.33 -1.94
CA GLU A 56 14.93 0.89 -2.38
C GLU A 56 15.50 0.19 -3.62
N THR A 57 15.21 -1.10 -3.79
CA THR A 57 15.78 -1.92 -4.88
C THR A 57 14.72 -2.77 -5.56
N GLU A 58 15.03 -3.25 -6.77
CA GLU A 58 14.19 -4.20 -7.51
C GLU A 58 13.96 -5.49 -6.74
N ASP A 59 14.99 -6.02 -6.09
CA ASP A 59 14.87 -7.24 -5.32
C ASP A 59 13.93 -7.06 -4.13
N ASP A 60 14.02 -5.93 -3.45
CA ASP A 60 13.13 -5.59 -2.34
C ASP A 60 11.70 -5.45 -2.85
N TYR A 61 11.49 -4.84 -4.01
CA TYR A 61 10.19 -4.72 -4.63
C TYR A 61 9.58 -6.11 -4.88
N LYS A 62 10.33 -7.02 -5.47
CA LYS A 62 9.86 -8.37 -5.76
C LYS A 62 9.44 -9.12 -4.50
N ARG A 63 10.26 -9.06 -3.46
CA ARG A 63 9.95 -9.70 -2.18
C ARG A 63 8.70 -9.11 -1.53
N GLY A 64 8.60 -7.78 -1.51
CA GLY A 64 7.45 -7.09 -0.96
C GLY A 64 6.17 -7.36 -1.74
N ASP A 65 6.25 -7.38 -3.06
CA ASP A 65 5.12 -7.68 -3.93
C ASP A 65 4.61 -9.10 -3.69
N GLU A 66 5.48 -10.08 -3.54
CA GLU A 66 5.09 -11.45 -3.22
C GLU A 66 4.39 -11.53 -1.86
N MET A 67 4.93 -10.87 -0.85
CA MET A 67 4.33 -10.85 0.49
C MET A 67 2.94 -10.20 0.49
N LEU A 68 2.78 -9.08 -0.20
CA LEU A 68 1.51 -8.37 -0.27
C LEU A 68 0.48 -9.08 -1.14
N SER A 69 0.92 -9.71 -2.22
CA SER A 69 0.03 -10.48 -3.10
C SER A 69 -0.49 -11.75 -2.44
N ALA A 70 0.21 -12.27 -1.44
CA ALA A 70 -0.19 -13.45 -0.68
C ALA A 70 -1.21 -13.13 0.42
N MET A 71 -1.50 -11.86 0.69
CA MET A 71 -2.47 -11.47 1.72
C MET A 71 -3.87 -11.95 1.36
N PRO A 72 -4.63 -12.51 2.34
CA PRO A 72 -6.02 -12.87 2.11
C PRO A 72 -6.88 -11.67 1.72
N ALA A 73 -7.91 -11.90 0.91
CA ALA A 73 -8.80 -10.84 0.47
C ALA A 73 -9.46 -10.08 1.63
N GLY A 74 -9.68 -10.75 2.77
CA GLY A 74 -10.25 -10.13 3.97
C GLY A 74 -9.35 -9.10 4.65
N ASP A 75 -8.05 -9.12 4.35
CA ASP A 75 -7.07 -8.20 4.93
C ASP A 75 -6.89 -6.93 4.08
N THR A 76 -7.56 -6.84 2.93
CA THR A 76 -7.52 -5.64 2.09
C THR A 76 -8.63 -4.68 2.47
N PRO A 77 -8.45 -3.36 2.23
CA PRO A 77 -9.46 -2.36 2.60
C PRO A 77 -10.73 -2.43 1.74
N GLY A 78 -10.62 -3.01 0.54
CA GLY A 78 -11.72 -3.13 -0.40
C GLY A 78 -11.32 -4.04 -1.55
N ARG A 79 -11.98 -3.87 -2.69
CA ARG A 79 -11.68 -4.65 -3.88
C ARG A 79 -10.49 -4.05 -4.63
N ARG A 80 -9.43 -4.85 -4.78
CA ARG A 80 -8.24 -4.42 -5.52
C ARG A 80 -8.55 -4.37 -7.02
N THR A 81 -8.32 -3.21 -7.64
CA THR A 81 -8.61 -3.00 -9.06
C THR A 81 -7.36 -2.94 -9.92
N SER A 82 -6.22 -2.52 -9.36
CA SER A 82 -4.96 -2.52 -10.11
C SER A 82 -3.76 -2.56 -9.16
N VAL A 83 -2.66 -3.09 -9.69
CA VAL A 83 -1.34 -3.04 -9.05
C VAL A 83 -0.36 -2.56 -10.11
N THR A 84 0.30 -1.44 -9.86
CA THR A 84 1.21 -0.83 -10.83
C THR A 84 2.56 -0.57 -10.18
N LYS A 85 3.62 -0.86 -10.90
CA LYS A 85 5.00 -0.59 -10.50
C LYS A 85 5.45 0.73 -11.13
N TYR A 86 6.00 1.61 -10.31
CA TYR A 86 6.57 2.87 -10.78
C TYR A 86 8.00 3.04 -10.28
N ASP A 87 8.83 3.70 -11.08
CA ASP A 87 10.09 4.25 -10.60
C ASP A 87 9.79 5.57 -9.90
N VAL A 88 10.44 5.82 -8.77
CA VAL A 88 10.31 7.12 -8.11
C VAL A 88 11.23 8.11 -8.81
N ALA A 89 10.65 8.93 -9.68
CA ALA A 89 11.43 9.87 -10.49
C ALA A 89 11.93 11.07 -9.68
N THR A 90 11.10 11.56 -8.76
CA THR A 90 11.42 12.71 -7.91
C THR A 90 10.68 12.61 -6.60
N ARG A 91 11.39 12.93 -5.51
CA ARG A 91 10.78 12.99 -4.18
C ARG A 91 11.30 14.24 -3.48
N MET A 92 10.39 15.14 -3.15
CA MET A 92 10.72 16.40 -2.47
C MET A 92 9.84 16.56 -1.25
N THR A 93 10.45 17.06 -0.18
CA THR A 93 9.69 17.48 1.02
C THR A 93 9.53 19.00 0.98
N ALA A 94 8.29 19.44 1.03
CA ALA A 94 7.98 20.86 1.00
C ALA A 94 8.16 21.50 2.39
#